data_9db5a2480102bbb37db85d7e666e39fd
#
_entry.id   9db5a2480102bbb37db85d7e666e39fd
#
_cell.length_a   1.000
_cell.length_b   1.000
_cell.length_c   1.000
_cell.angle_alpha   90.00
_cell.angle_beta   90.00
_cell.angle_gamma   90.00
#
_symmetry.space_group_name_H-M   'P 1'
#
loop_
_entity.id
_entity.type
_entity.pdbx_description
1 polymer ?
#
loop_
_entity_poly.entity_id
_entity_poly.type
_entity_poly.pdbx_seq_one_letter_code
_entity_poly.pdbx_strand_id
1 'polypeptide(L)'
;MNPAIAAFAEEIDSLVALVEGRIDADAFEAMVHGARMKALLTALQNPHHKAGTDYYVQITDYLEDRSLGGRVNAEGVVAIFLEQAEVAFKPVLPYGALYGLLLSAQPRYLDLPTDFLLAHVVPKDEGLPKTKKIALMKERLKALFQYAKKPPSWIQSPAWPIHEGEPAYFIGQMPIDAPTLFHDNGALYVFFNKRTGEFETVTQFY
;
A
#
# COMPACT_ATOMS: atom_id res chain seq x y z
N MET A 1 -23.33 13.03 -18.98
CA MET A 1 -22.61 13.89 -18.00
C MET A 1 -23.62 14.70 -17.18
N ASN A 2 -23.50 14.65 -15.88
CA ASN A 2 -24.41 15.33 -14.95
C ASN A 2 -24.37 16.85 -15.17
N PRO A 3 -25.53 17.56 -15.34
CA PRO A 3 -25.58 19.00 -15.56
C PRO A 3 -24.91 19.85 -14.47
N ALA A 4 -24.89 19.37 -13.22
CA ALA A 4 -24.30 20.07 -12.09
C ALA A 4 -22.78 20.28 -12.22
N ILE A 5 -22.11 19.49 -13.04
CA ILE A 5 -20.65 19.51 -13.21
C ILE A 5 -20.18 19.92 -14.61
N ALA A 6 -21.11 20.21 -15.52
CA ALA A 6 -20.78 20.54 -16.91
C ALA A 6 -19.84 21.76 -17.07
N ALA A 7 -19.80 22.65 -16.08
CA ALA A 7 -18.93 23.85 -16.09
C ALA A 7 -17.47 23.57 -15.67
N PHE A 8 -17.12 22.33 -15.31
CA PHE A 8 -15.84 21.94 -14.69
C PHE A 8 -14.99 21.03 -15.62
N ALA A 9 -14.98 21.29 -16.92
CA ALA A 9 -14.35 20.40 -17.89
C ALA A 9 -12.84 20.17 -17.64
N GLU A 10 -12.09 21.20 -17.25
CA GLU A 10 -10.65 21.11 -16.95
C GLU A 10 -10.37 20.29 -15.66
N GLU A 11 -11.18 20.52 -14.63
CA GLU A 11 -11.07 19.80 -13.37
C GLU A 11 -11.44 18.32 -13.56
N ILE A 12 -12.47 18.03 -14.36
CA ILE A 12 -12.85 16.65 -14.72
C ILE A 12 -11.71 15.98 -15.51
N ASP A 13 -11.05 16.65 -16.45
CA ASP A 13 -9.90 16.07 -17.17
C ASP A 13 -8.75 15.74 -16.20
N SER A 14 -8.52 16.56 -15.19
CA SER A 14 -7.53 16.27 -14.13
C SER A 14 -7.88 15.02 -13.32
N LEU A 15 -9.15 14.81 -12.97
CA LEU A 15 -9.62 13.60 -12.30
C LEU A 15 -9.45 12.37 -13.19
N VAL A 16 -9.82 12.48 -14.47
CA VAL A 16 -9.63 11.41 -15.47
C VAL A 16 -8.15 11.12 -15.65
N ALA A 17 -7.29 12.16 -15.71
CA ALA A 17 -5.86 12.00 -15.85
C ALA A 17 -5.23 11.20 -14.72
N LEU A 18 -5.70 11.35 -13.48
CA LEU A 18 -5.24 10.55 -12.34
C LEU A 18 -5.59 9.07 -12.51
N VAL A 19 -6.85 8.74 -12.75
CA VAL A 19 -7.31 7.34 -12.83
C VAL A 19 -6.83 6.62 -14.11
N GLU A 20 -6.47 7.37 -15.14
CA GLU A 20 -5.84 6.87 -16.38
C GLU A 20 -4.30 6.82 -16.28
N GLY A 21 -3.70 7.29 -15.16
CA GLY A 21 -2.25 7.30 -14.97
C GLY A 21 -1.50 8.30 -15.84
N ARG A 22 -2.17 9.34 -16.34
CA ARG A 22 -1.56 10.43 -17.11
C ARG A 22 -0.85 11.46 -16.22
N ILE A 23 -1.26 11.55 -14.95
CA ILE A 23 -0.61 12.32 -13.89
C ILE A 23 -0.47 11.42 -12.66
N ASP A 24 0.50 11.74 -11.79
CA ASP A 24 0.66 11.07 -10.50
C ASP A 24 -0.11 11.77 -9.38
N ALA A 25 -0.13 11.15 -8.19
CA ALA A 25 -0.85 11.67 -7.03
C ALA A 25 -0.26 13.00 -6.53
N ASP A 26 1.05 13.19 -6.65
CA ASP A 26 1.71 14.42 -6.17
C ASP A 26 1.34 15.62 -7.08
N ALA A 27 1.31 15.41 -8.40
CA ALA A 27 0.81 16.41 -9.35
C ALA A 27 -0.69 16.71 -9.14
N PHE A 28 -1.49 15.68 -8.82
CA PHE A 28 -2.90 15.85 -8.51
C PHE A 28 -3.12 16.57 -7.18
N GLU A 29 -2.35 16.24 -6.13
CA GLU A 29 -2.41 16.93 -4.83
C GLU A 29 -2.17 18.44 -4.97
N ALA A 30 -1.26 18.85 -5.84
CA ALA A 30 -1.01 20.27 -6.11
C ALA A 30 -2.24 21.01 -6.71
N MET A 31 -3.16 20.30 -7.35
CA MET A 31 -4.35 20.88 -8.00
C MET A 31 -5.64 20.72 -7.17
N VAL A 32 -5.73 19.68 -6.32
CA VAL A 32 -6.97 19.32 -5.62
C VAL A 32 -7.48 20.43 -4.69
N HIS A 33 -6.58 21.24 -4.13
CA HIS A 33 -6.93 22.34 -3.22
C HIS A 33 -7.44 23.61 -3.94
N GLY A 34 -7.44 23.63 -5.27
CA GLY A 34 -7.97 24.73 -6.06
C GLY A 34 -9.48 24.95 -5.83
N ALA A 35 -9.93 26.21 -5.76
CA ALA A 35 -11.33 26.54 -5.45
C ALA A 35 -12.34 25.89 -6.41
N ARG A 36 -12.01 25.75 -7.70
CA ARG A 36 -12.87 25.11 -8.68
C ARG A 36 -12.93 23.60 -8.50
N MET A 37 -11.79 22.94 -8.24
CA MET A 37 -11.74 21.51 -7.96
C MET A 37 -12.54 21.18 -6.68
N LYS A 38 -12.37 21.97 -5.62
CA LYS A 38 -13.17 21.84 -4.41
C LYS A 38 -14.67 21.99 -4.70
N ALA A 39 -15.07 23.01 -5.48
CA ALA A 39 -16.48 23.20 -5.87
C ALA A 39 -17.02 22.00 -6.65
N LEU A 40 -16.24 21.43 -7.58
CA LEU A 40 -16.61 20.23 -8.31
C LEU A 40 -16.83 19.03 -7.38
N LEU A 41 -15.86 18.73 -6.51
CA LEU A 41 -15.88 17.55 -5.64
C LEU A 41 -16.92 17.64 -4.51
N THR A 42 -17.39 18.84 -4.18
CA THR A 42 -18.50 19.07 -3.24
C THR A 42 -19.88 19.12 -3.91
N ALA A 43 -19.95 19.20 -5.25
CA ALA A 43 -21.22 19.25 -5.99
C ALA A 43 -22.03 17.94 -5.95
N LEU A 44 -21.35 16.80 -5.68
CA LEU A 44 -21.95 15.48 -5.55
C LEU A 44 -21.63 14.90 -4.17
N GLN A 45 -22.56 14.11 -3.63
CA GLN A 45 -22.33 13.38 -2.37
C GLN A 45 -21.98 11.92 -2.68
N ASN A 46 -21.03 11.36 -1.95
CA ASN A 46 -20.65 9.95 -2.08
C ASN A 46 -21.75 9.06 -1.46
N PRO A 47 -22.48 8.24 -2.26
CA PRO A 47 -23.56 7.41 -1.76
C PRO A 47 -23.08 6.26 -0.87
N HIS A 48 -21.78 5.95 -0.90
CA HIS A 48 -21.18 4.86 -0.13
C HIS A 48 -20.58 5.32 1.20
N HIS A 49 -20.67 6.59 1.53
CA HIS A 49 -20.11 7.16 2.76
C HIS A 49 -21.20 7.72 3.68
N LYS A 50 -20.87 7.84 4.99
CA LYS A 50 -21.78 8.43 5.99
C LYS A 50 -22.18 9.84 5.57
N ALA A 51 -23.44 10.21 5.85
CA ALA A 51 -23.94 11.54 5.57
C ALA A 51 -23.01 12.64 6.11
N GLY A 52 -22.62 13.57 5.24
CA GLY A 52 -21.78 14.72 5.58
C GLY A 52 -20.32 14.64 5.14
N THR A 53 -19.85 13.51 4.58
CA THR A 53 -18.50 13.44 4.02
C THR A 53 -18.59 13.56 2.49
N ASP A 54 -18.13 14.67 1.95
CA ASP A 54 -18.06 14.89 0.51
C ASP A 54 -16.80 14.26 -0.12
N TYR A 55 -16.75 14.20 -1.44
CA TYR A 55 -15.61 13.65 -2.16
C TYR A 55 -14.32 14.43 -1.94
N TYR A 56 -14.41 15.76 -1.77
CA TYR A 56 -13.24 16.60 -1.53
C TYR A 56 -12.53 16.20 -0.24
N VAL A 57 -13.26 16.10 0.87
CA VAL A 57 -12.70 15.70 2.18
C VAL A 57 -12.06 14.32 2.10
N GLN A 58 -12.76 13.34 1.51
CA GLN A 58 -12.23 11.97 1.42
C GLN A 58 -10.93 11.91 0.60
N ILE A 59 -10.90 12.57 -0.55
CA ILE A 59 -9.74 12.54 -1.43
C ILE A 59 -8.55 13.24 -0.76
N THR A 60 -8.76 14.40 -0.14
CA THR A 60 -7.68 15.13 0.53
C THR A 60 -7.13 14.39 1.74
N ASP A 61 -7.99 13.80 2.58
CA ASP A 61 -7.56 13.00 3.74
C ASP A 61 -6.69 11.81 3.29
N TYR A 62 -7.06 11.12 2.19
CA TYR A 62 -6.26 10.02 1.66
C TYR A 62 -4.93 10.46 1.03
N LEU A 63 -4.88 11.64 0.40
CA LEU A 63 -3.64 12.18 -0.16
C LEU A 63 -2.67 12.64 0.93
N GLU A 64 -3.16 13.21 2.04
CA GLU A 64 -2.34 13.62 3.18
C GLU A 64 -1.56 12.45 3.81
N ASP A 65 -2.09 11.22 3.77
CA ASP A 65 -1.41 10.01 4.23
C ASP A 65 -0.11 9.70 3.44
N ARG A 66 0.01 10.15 2.19
CA ARG A 66 1.16 9.94 1.27
C ARG A 66 1.60 8.49 1.10
N SER A 67 0.98 7.54 1.81
CA SER A 67 1.22 6.11 1.67
C SER A 67 0.68 5.59 0.33
N LEU A 68 1.14 4.42 -0.10
CA LEU A 68 0.52 3.75 -1.25
C LEU A 68 -0.96 3.45 -0.97
N GLY A 69 -1.31 3.09 0.27
CA GLY A 69 -2.70 2.87 0.69
C GLY A 69 -3.57 4.11 0.52
N GLY A 70 -3.07 5.26 0.98
CA GLY A 70 -3.74 6.55 0.78
C GLY A 70 -3.95 6.87 -0.70
N ARG A 71 -2.91 6.71 -1.52
CA ARG A 71 -2.99 6.94 -2.99
C ARG A 71 -3.98 5.99 -3.67
N VAL A 72 -4.02 4.72 -3.30
CA VAL A 72 -5.01 3.73 -3.79
C VAL A 72 -6.43 4.16 -3.44
N ASN A 73 -6.64 4.60 -2.20
CA ASN A 73 -7.96 5.03 -1.75
C ASN A 73 -8.40 6.32 -2.45
N ALA A 74 -7.52 7.30 -2.60
CA ALA A 74 -7.81 8.53 -3.35
C ALA A 74 -8.19 8.23 -4.81
N GLU A 75 -7.41 7.41 -5.50
CA GLU A 75 -7.67 6.94 -6.86
C GLU A 75 -9.04 6.24 -6.98
N GLY A 76 -9.36 5.37 -6.02
CA GLY A 76 -10.65 4.68 -5.97
C GLY A 76 -11.82 5.63 -5.75
N VAL A 77 -11.69 6.61 -4.86
CA VAL A 77 -12.75 7.62 -4.61
C VAL A 77 -12.94 8.51 -5.83
N VAL A 78 -11.87 8.89 -6.53
CA VAL A 78 -11.97 9.65 -7.81
C VAL A 78 -12.70 8.84 -8.88
N ALA A 79 -12.41 7.54 -9.01
CA ALA A 79 -13.11 6.67 -9.95
C ALA A 79 -14.62 6.60 -9.65
N ILE A 80 -15.01 6.43 -8.38
CA ILE A 80 -16.41 6.45 -7.94
C ILE A 80 -17.08 7.79 -8.27
N PHE A 81 -16.40 8.92 -8.04
CA PHE A 81 -16.91 10.23 -8.42
C PHE A 81 -17.20 10.32 -9.93
N LEU A 82 -16.24 9.90 -10.77
CA LEU A 82 -16.38 9.94 -12.23
C LEU A 82 -17.51 9.04 -12.73
N GLU A 83 -17.68 7.85 -12.15
CA GLU A 83 -18.80 6.95 -12.44
C GLU A 83 -20.15 7.61 -12.10
N GLN A 84 -20.29 8.18 -10.90
CA GLN A 84 -21.49 8.89 -10.48
C GLN A 84 -21.78 10.12 -11.34
N ALA A 85 -20.73 10.79 -11.78
CA ALA A 85 -20.79 11.95 -12.68
C ALA A 85 -21.12 11.58 -14.14
N GLU A 86 -21.23 10.29 -14.46
CA GLU A 86 -21.43 9.76 -15.82
C GLU A 86 -20.33 10.23 -16.81
N VAL A 87 -19.11 10.34 -16.32
CA VAL A 87 -17.92 10.67 -17.13
C VAL A 87 -17.28 9.39 -17.62
N ALA A 88 -17.06 9.29 -18.93
CA ALA A 88 -16.34 8.15 -19.51
C ALA A 88 -14.83 8.27 -19.27
N PHE A 89 -14.20 7.21 -18.77
CA PHE A 89 -12.74 7.11 -18.61
C PHE A 89 -12.28 5.66 -18.79
N LYS A 90 -10.97 5.46 -18.99
CA LYS A 90 -10.34 4.13 -19.07
C LYS A 90 -9.58 3.86 -17.77
N PRO A 91 -10.12 3.07 -16.83
CA PRO A 91 -9.47 2.86 -15.55
C PRO A 91 -8.16 2.07 -15.74
N VAL A 92 -7.03 2.72 -15.53
CA VAL A 92 -5.71 2.10 -15.42
C VAL A 92 -5.39 1.85 -13.95
N LEU A 93 -5.80 2.79 -13.09
CA LEU A 93 -5.65 2.74 -11.64
C LEU A 93 -4.23 2.33 -11.24
N PRO A 94 -3.20 3.14 -11.55
CA PRO A 94 -1.80 2.74 -11.43
C PRO A 94 -1.41 2.37 -9.99
N TYR A 95 -1.93 3.07 -8.99
CA TYR A 95 -1.65 2.77 -7.59
C TYR A 95 -2.33 1.47 -7.14
N GLY A 96 -3.58 1.25 -7.52
CA GLY A 96 -4.29 0.00 -7.28
C GLY A 96 -3.63 -1.18 -7.99
N ALA A 97 -3.16 -1.00 -9.22
CA ALA A 97 -2.44 -2.01 -9.97
C ALA A 97 -1.09 -2.36 -9.30
N LEU A 98 -0.34 -1.37 -8.83
CA LEU A 98 0.90 -1.56 -8.09
C LEU A 98 0.65 -2.29 -6.77
N TYR A 99 -0.33 -1.86 -6.00
CA TYR A 99 -0.71 -2.50 -4.74
C TYR A 99 -1.10 -3.97 -4.93
N GLY A 100 -1.92 -4.29 -5.94
CA GLY A 100 -2.27 -5.65 -6.30
C GLY A 100 -1.05 -6.50 -6.72
N LEU A 101 -0.04 -5.88 -7.34
CA LEU A 101 1.21 -6.54 -7.69
C LEU A 101 2.00 -6.92 -6.42
N LEU A 102 2.14 -5.98 -5.48
CA LEU A 102 2.83 -6.18 -4.19
C LEU A 102 2.17 -7.31 -3.38
N LEU A 103 0.85 -7.27 -3.22
CA LEU A 103 0.09 -8.32 -2.53
C LEU A 103 0.26 -9.70 -3.19
N SER A 104 0.34 -9.76 -4.52
CA SER A 104 0.51 -11.02 -5.27
C SER A 104 1.91 -11.62 -5.12
N ALA A 105 2.91 -10.78 -4.83
CA ALA A 105 4.30 -11.22 -4.69
C ALA A 105 4.68 -11.54 -3.25
N GLN A 106 4.14 -10.81 -2.27
CA GLN A 106 4.51 -10.91 -0.87
C GLN A 106 3.96 -12.20 -0.24
N PRO A 107 4.82 -13.04 0.37
CA PRO A 107 4.36 -14.22 1.10
C PRO A 107 3.75 -13.81 2.45
N ARG A 108 2.84 -14.64 2.98
CA ARG A 108 2.09 -14.35 4.22
C ARG A 108 2.94 -14.13 5.48
N TYR A 109 4.17 -14.58 5.49
CA TYR A 109 5.07 -14.40 6.63
C TYR A 109 5.84 -13.06 6.57
N LEU A 110 5.55 -12.20 5.62
CA LEU A 110 6.10 -10.86 5.49
C LEU A 110 4.96 -9.83 5.51
N ASP A 111 5.22 -8.73 6.19
CA ASP A 111 4.44 -7.49 6.12
C ASP A 111 5.46 -6.35 6.05
N LEU A 112 5.68 -5.84 4.84
CA LEU A 112 6.81 -4.98 4.54
C LEU A 112 6.34 -3.56 4.22
N PRO A 113 7.09 -2.55 4.68
CA PRO A 113 6.84 -1.17 4.31
C PRO A 113 6.87 -1.01 2.79
N THR A 114 5.93 -0.23 2.26
CA THR A 114 5.82 0.02 0.81
C THR A 114 7.12 0.57 0.23
N ASP A 115 7.76 1.52 0.92
CA ASP A 115 9.00 2.15 0.46
C ASP A 115 10.13 1.12 0.33
N PHE A 116 10.22 0.18 1.27
CA PHE A 116 11.16 -0.94 1.16
C PHE A 116 10.89 -1.78 -0.10
N LEU A 117 9.62 -2.14 -0.33
CA LEU A 117 9.22 -2.92 -1.50
C LEU A 117 9.55 -2.20 -2.81
N LEU A 118 9.25 -0.90 -2.90
CA LEU A 118 9.55 -0.07 -4.07
C LEU A 118 11.07 0.04 -4.31
N ALA A 119 11.85 0.22 -3.26
CA ALA A 119 13.30 0.37 -3.36
C ALA A 119 14.04 -0.93 -3.74
N HIS A 120 13.64 -2.07 -3.16
CA HIS A 120 14.43 -3.30 -3.19
C HIS A 120 13.78 -4.44 -3.98
N VAL A 121 12.45 -4.45 -4.12
CA VAL A 121 11.71 -5.60 -4.64
C VAL A 121 11.09 -5.35 -6.01
N VAL A 122 10.46 -4.20 -6.22
CA VAL A 122 9.77 -3.88 -7.48
C VAL A 122 10.78 -3.72 -8.62
N PRO A 123 10.59 -4.42 -9.77
CA PRO A 123 11.40 -4.21 -10.95
C PRO A 123 11.21 -2.80 -11.52
N LYS A 124 12.30 -2.14 -11.90
CA LYS A 124 12.27 -0.82 -12.53
C LYS A 124 11.89 -0.86 -14.02
N ASP A 125 11.91 -2.05 -14.62
CA ASP A 125 11.52 -2.23 -16.03
C ASP A 125 10.00 -2.25 -16.16
N GLU A 126 9.43 -1.18 -16.68
CA GLU A 126 8.00 -1.01 -16.89
C GLU A 126 7.44 -1.94 -17.97
N GLY A 127 8.27 -2.35 -18.94
CA GLY A 127 7.88 -3.20 -20.07
C GLY A 127 7.65 -4.68 -19.71
N LEU A 128 8.04 -5.12 -18.51
CA LEU A 128 7.87 -6.50 -18.10
C LEU A 128 6.39 -6.88 -17.93
N PRO A 129 5.94 -8.04 -18.48
CA PRO A 129 4.61 -8.57 -18.21
C PRO A 129 4.36 -8.79 -16.71
N LYS A 130 3.10 -8.59 -16.27
CA LYS A 130 2.71 -8.73 -14.85
C LYS A 130 3.20 -10.03 -14.21
N THR A 131 3.05 -11.16 -14.90
CA THR A 131 3.49 -12.48 -14.40
C THR A 131 5.00 -12.54 -14.16
N LYS A 132 5.80 -11.97 -15.07
CA LYS A 132 7.26 -11.88 -14.92
C LYS A 132 7.66 -10.93 -13.79
N LYS A 133 6.96 -9.77 -13.64
CA LYS A 133 7.18 -8.86 -12.51
C LYS A 133 6.97 -9.59 -11.18
N ILE A 134 5.84 -10.29 -11.02
CA ILE A 134 5.54 -11.07 -9.80
C ILE A 134 6.61 -12.15 -9.54
N ALA A 135 7.01 -12.90 -10.55
CA ALA A 135 8.03 -13.93 -10.40
C ALA A 135 9.36 -13.35 -9.91
N LEU A 136 9.83 -12.27 -10.54
CA LEU A 136 11.07 -11.58 -10.15
C LEU A 136 10.98 -10.98 -8.73
N MET A 137 9.83 -10.41 -8.36
CA MET A 137 9.60 -9.91 -7.00
C MET A 137 9.67 -11.03 -5.97
N LYS A 138 9.08 -12.19 -6.24
CA LYS A 138 9.18 -13.38 -5.37
C LYS A 138 10.60 -13.88 -5.21
N GLU A 139 11.39 -13.90 -6.28
CA GLU A 139 12.81 -14.26 -6.24
C GLU A 139 13.61 -13.27 -5.37
N ARG A 140 13.39 -11.96 -5.56
CA ARG A 140 14.04 -10.93 -4.74
C ARG A 140 13.67 -11.05 -3.26
N LEU A 141 12.38 -11.23 -2.95
CA LEU A 141 11.93 -11.44 -1.57
C LEU A 141 12.58 -12.68 -0.95
N LYS A 142 12.66 -13.79 -1.69
CA LYS A 142 13.33 -15.01 -1.23
C LYS A 142 14.82 -14.81 -1.01
N ALA A 143 15.47 -14.01 -1.84
CA ALA A 143 16.91 -13.73 -1.70
C ALA A 143 17.19 -12.80 -0.50
N LEU A 144 16.30 -11.83 -0.22
CA LEU A 144 16.44 -10.89 0.88
C LEU A 144 16.07 -11.52 2.24
N PHE A 145 14.92 -12.18 2.32
CA PHE A 145 14.34 -12.72 3.56
C PHE A 145 14.71 -14.18 3.76
N GLN A 146 15.95 -14.41 4.19
CA GLN A 146 16.54 -15.74 4.36
C GLN A 146 16.27 -16.32 5.75
N TYR A 147 16.13 -17.63 5.82
CA TYR A 147 15.88 -18.38 7.06
C TYR A 147 16.58 -19.76 7.05
N ALA A 148 16.84 -20.30 8.26
CA ALA A 148 17.61 -21.55 8.43
C ALA A 148 16.85 -22.79 7.90
N LYS A 149 15.60 -23.01 8.33
CA LYS A 149 14.83 -24.22 7.98
C LYS A 149 13.48 -23.88 7.33
N LYS A 150 12.68 -23.05 7.98
CA LYS A 150 11.36 -22.60 7.55
C LYS A 150 11.15 -21.14 7.97
N PRO A 151 10.28 -20.39 7.27
CA PRO A 151 9.98 -19.02 7.67
C PRO A 151 9.29 -18.95 9.03
N PRO A 152 9.25 -17.78 9.68
CA PRO A 152 8.52 -17.60 10.94
C PRO A 152 7.03 -17.90 10.77
N SER A 153 6.47 -18.52 11.81
CA SER A 153 5.03 -18.69 11.98
C SER A 153 4.55 -17.71 13.04
N TRP A 154 4.21 -16.51 12.59
CA TRP A 154 3.82 -15.41 13.46
C TRP A 154 2.50 -15.69 14.19
N ILE A 155 2.41 -15.28 15.46
CA ILE A 155 1.19 -15.29 16.24
C ILE A 155 0.34 -14.06 15.90
N GLN A 156 1.01 -12.92 15.73
CA GLN A 156 0.40 -11.65 15.36
C GLN A 156 0.88 -11.24 13.94
N SER A 157 0.81 -9.96 13.62
CA SER A 157 1.33 -9.45 12.36
C SER A 157 2.82 -9.75 12.19
N PRO A 158 3.29 -10.04 10.97
CA PRO A 158 4.71 -10.22 10.69
C PRO A 158 5.54 -9.01 11.13
N ALA A 159 6.64 -9.29 11.84
CA ALA A 159 7.53 -8.27 12.39
C ALA A 159 9.00 -8.63 12.10
N TRP A 160 9.32 -8.84 10.81
CA TRP A 160 10.68 -9.18 10.40
C TRP A 160 11.63 -7.99 10.56
N PRO A 161 12.71 -8.08 11.33
CA PRO A 161 13.65 -6.99 11.54
C PRO A 161 14.40 -6.63 10.25
N ILE A 162 14.42 -5.32 9.95
CA ILE A 162 15.13 -4.74 8.81
C ILE A 162 15.98 -3.57 9.30
N HIS A 163 17.27 -3.61 9.05
CA HIS A 163 18.21 -2.57 9.47
C HIS A 163 18.86 -1.93 8.24
N GLU A 164 18.64 -0.64 8.03
CA GLU A 164 19.20 0.11 6.90
C GLU A 164 18.94 -0.56 5.54
N GLY A 165 17.75 -1.15 5.37
CA GLY A 165 17.38 -1.85 4.14
C GLY A 165 17.85 -3.31 4.04
N GLU A 166 18.55 -3.83 5.06
CA GLU A 166 19.00 -5.22 5.11
C GLU A 166 18.15 -6.05 6.08
N PRO A 167 17.39 -7.06 5.61
CA PRO A 167 16.67 -7.97 6.48
C PRO A 167 17.60 -8.88 7.28
N ALA A 168 17.29 -9.04 8.57
CA ALA A 168 17.98 -9.99 9.41
C ALA A 168 17.73 -11.45 8.96
N TYR A 169 18.65 -12.36 9.26
CA TYR A 169 18.53 -13.78 8.95
C TYR A 169 17.71 -14.47 10.04
N PHE A 170 16.59 -15.11 9.69
CA PHE A 170 15.78 -15.83 10.66
C PHE A 170 16.39 -17.19 11.03
N ILE A 171 16.72 -17.37 12.31
CA ILE A 171 17.31 -18.60 12.85
C ILE A 171 16.24 -19.63 13.18
N GLY A 172 15.21 -19.20 13.90
CA GLY A 172 14.13 -20.07 14.36
C GLY A 172 13.22 -19.42 15.39
N GLN A 173 12.21 -20.18 15.84
CA GLN A 173 11.29 -19.75 16.89
C GLN A 173 11.13 -20.81 17.94
N MET A 174 10.84 -20.36 19.18
CA MET A 174 10.57 -21.19 20.34
C MET A 174 9.23 -20.80 20.94
N PRO A 175 8.40 -21.77 21.38
CA PRO A 175 7.20 -21.45 22.14
C PRO A 175 7.56 -20.86 23.50
N ILE A 176 6.71 -19.98 24.01
CA ILE A 176 6.72 -19.48 25.38
C ILE A 176 5.46 -20.04 26.05
N ASP A 177 5.64 -20.87 27.05
CA ASP A 177 4.54 -21.47 27.77
C ASP A 177 4.30 -20.71 29.10
N ALA A 178 3.08 -20.23 29.31
CA ALA A 178 2.65 -19.77 30.63
C ALA A 178 2.57 -21.02 31.60
N PRO A 179 2.94 -20.89 32.85
CA PRO A 179 3.22 -19.72 33.70
C PRO A 179 4.69 -19.58 34.13
N THR A 180 5.66 -19.98 33.35
CA THR A 180 7.07 -20.07 33.81
C THR A 180 7.74 -18.71 34.01
N LEU A 181 7.77 -17.85 33.00
CA LEU A 181 8.40 -16.51 33.03
C LEU A 181 7.46 -15.41 32.54
N PHE A 182 6.39 -15.79 31.87
CA PHE A 182 5.44 -14.85 31.26
C PHE A 182 4.03 -15.21 31.68
N HIS A 183 3.12 -14.23 31.70
CA HIS A 183 1.71 -14.43 32.07
C HIS A 183 0.90 -15.08 30.95
N ASP A 184 1.34 -14.97 29.69
CA ASP A 184 0.65 -15.44 28.52
C ASP A 184 1.50 -16.41 27.70
N ASN A 185 0.84 -17.29 26.95
CA ASN A 185 1.48 -18.11 25.93
C ASN A 185 1.92 -17.25 24.74
N GLY A 186 3.05 -17.61 24.13
CA GLY A 186 3.61 -16.83 23.05
C GLY A 186 4.67 -17.56 22.24
N ALA A 187 5.44 -16.81 21.47
CA ALA A 187 6.62 -17.30 20.79
C ALA A 187 7.74 -16.25 20.79
N LEU A 188 8.96 -16.73 20.92
CA LEU A 188 10.19 -15.98 20.73
C LEU A 188 10.76 -16.32 19.35
N TYR A 189 10.97 -15.31 18.53
CA TYR A 189 11.58 -15.40 17.20
C TYR A 189 13.00 -14.89 17.29
N VAL A 190 13.97 -15.67 16.82
CA VAL A 190 15.39 -15.34 16.89
C VAL A 190 15.91 -15.02 15.50
N PHE A 191 16.54 -13.88 15.38
CA PHE A 191 17.18 -13.39 14.16
C PHE A 191 18.66 -13.13 14.38
N PHE A 192 19.42 -13.13 13.28
CA PHE A 192 20.81 -12.76 13.23
C PHE A 192 21.02 -11.58 12.31
N ASN A 193 21.53 -10.50 12.85
CA ASN A 193 21.89 -9.32 12.08
C ASN A 193 23.26 -9.56 11.42
N LYS A 194 23.28 -9.78 10.12
CA LYS A 194 24.50 -10.11 9.37
C LYS A 194 25.52 -8.98 9.36
N ARG A 195 25.09 -7.73 9.55
CA ARG A 195 25.94 -6.55 9.53
C ARG A 195 26.69 -6.35 10.84
N THR A 196 25.99 -6.49 11.97
CA THR A 196 26.57 -6.28 13.30
C THR A 196 27.15 -7.56 13.90
N GLY A 197 26.74 -8.73 13.41
CA GLY A 197 27.07 -10.02 13.98
C GLY A 197 26.30 -10.35 15.27
N GLU A 198 25.22 -9.62 15.57
CA GLU A 198 24.45 -9.74 16.79
C GLU A 198 23.16 -10.53 16.57
N PHE A 199 22.70 -11.18 17.64
CA PHE A 199 21.37 -11.78 17.67
C PHE A 199 20.35 -10.78 18.20
N GLU A 200 19.16 -10.81 17.62
CA GLU A 200 18.01 -10.02 18.07
C GLU A 200 16.78 -10.90 18.16
N THR A 201 15.82 -10.51 18.97
CA THR A 201 14.62 -11.29 19.19
C THR A 201 13.36 -10.45 19.06
N VAL A 202 12.32 -11.07 18.51
CA VAL A 202 10.95 -10.56 18.51
C VAL A 202 10.11 -11.50 19.36
N THR A 203 9.28 -10.97 20.25
CA THR A 203 8.36 -11.74 21.08
C THR A 203 6.92 -11.37 20.74
N GLN A 204 6.06 -12.38 20.58
CA GLN A 204 4.63 -12.18 20.36
C GLN A 204 3.84 -13.10 21.30
N PHE A 205 2.70 -12.60 21.80
CA PHE A 205 1.80 -13.30 22.69
C PHE A 205 0.42 -13.48 22.05
N TYR A 206 -0.34 -14.49 22.51
CA TYR A 206 -1.71 -14.75 22.07
C TYR A 206 -2.71 -13.73 22.64
#